data_78d7f42e8b6ef6211082f2f7ec779edc
#
_entry.id   78d7f42e8b6ef6211082f2f7ec779edc
#
_cell.length_a   1.000
_cell.length_b   1.000
_cell.length_c   1.000
_cell.angle_alpha   90.00
_cell.angle_beta   90.00
_cell.angle_gamma   90.00
#
_symmetry.space_group_name_H-M   'P 1'
#
loop_
_entity.id
_entity.type
_entity.pdbx_description
1 polymer ?
#
loop_
_entity_poly.entity_id
_entity_poly.type
_entity_poly.pdbx_seq_one_letter_code
_entity_poly.pdbx_strand_id
1 'polypeptide(L)'
;RHVIDMCVKMLNPKAGEYMVDTAAGSCGFTVHTIFKITGHLFQNTDISEEEKENVLKVFGIDFDEKVVRVARTLNLIAGDGNTNVLHLNNLDYDRWNETIASRDWLEVYGAGLKRLEALQRDRSSYKEFNFDVLMANPPFAGDIKESRIIHKYDLGYNEKNKPKTKVGRDILFIERNFNFLKPGGRMAVVLPQGRFNNTSDKYIRDYISQKARILAVVGLNVNTFKPHTGTKTSVLFLQKWNDDPQVGPLCAKTDDYPIFFAVSEKSGKDNSGDYVFVKNGAGRPKLDKRGHMVIGHDLHNHDGELPDGIAEKFIAWAKSEGLSFWK
;
A
#
# COMPACT_ATOMS: atom_id res chain seq x y z
N ARG A 1 9.47 -8.34 -0.13
CA ARG A 1 10.31 -7.22 0.31
C ARG A 1 10.57 -6.24 -0.83
N HIS A 2 11.18 -6.63 -1.97
CA HIS A 2 11.59 -5.70 -3.04
C HIS A 2 10.46 -4.87 -3.65
N VAL A 3 9.24 -5.43 -3.78
CA VAL A 3 8.05 -4.69 -4.22
C VAL A 3 7.70 -3.59 -3.20
N ILE A 4 7.82 -3.90 -1.91
CA ILE A 4 7.56 -2.93 -0.83
C ILE A 4 8.57 -1.79 -0.91
N ASP A 5 9.87 -2.10 -1.01
CA ASP A 5 10.94 -1.10 -1.14
C ASP A 5 10.72 -0.21 -2.37
N MET A 6 10.35 -0.80 -3.52
CA MET A 6 10.00 -0.05 -4.73
C MET A 6 8.83 0.91 -4.48
N CYS A 7 7.73 0.43 -3.89
CA CYS A 7 6.56 1.27 -3.62
C CYS A 7 6.88 2.43 -2.67
N VAL A 8 7.62 2.15 -1.58
CA VAL A 8 8.04 3.17 -0.62
C VAL A 8 8.96 4.20 -1.28
N LYS A 9 9.93 3.76 -2.09
CA LYS A 9 10.81 4.66 -2.85
C LYS A 9 10.01 5.55 -3.82
N MET A 10 9.10 4.96 -4.61
CA MET A 10 8.33 5.68 -5.62
C MET A 10 7.33 6.67 -5.03
N LEU A 11 6.60 6.30 -3.97
CA LEU A 11 5.64 7.19 -3.30
C LEU A 11 6.29 8.20 -2.36
N ASN A 12 7.53 7.97 -1.93
CA ASN A 12 8.31 8.90 -1.11
C ASN A 12 7.54 9.44 0.10
N PRO A 13 7.08 8.57 1.03
CA PRO A 13 6.44 9.05 2.25
C PRO A 13 7.42 9.90 3.06
N LYS A 14 6.90 11.01 3.63
CA LYS A 14 7.68 12.00 4.37
C LYS A 14 7.27 12.02 5.84
N ALA A 15 8.17 12.49 6.70
CA ALA A 15 7.84 12.82 8.07
C ALA A 15 6.64 13.77 8.12
N GLY A 16 5.72 13.54 9.05
CA GLY A 16 4.50 14.32 9.19
C GLY A 16 3.30 13.79 8.39
N GLU A 17 3.50 12.96 7.37
CA GLU A 17 2.40 12.38 6.58
C GLU A 17 1.76 11.17 7.28
N TYR A 18 0.44 11.06 7.18
CA TYR A 18 -0.31 9.89 7.62
C TYR A 18 -0.31 8.82 6.53
N MET A 19 0.15 7.62 6.88
CA MET A 19 0.19 6.47 5.97
C MET A 19 -0.68 5.32 6.48
N VAL A 20 -1.36 4.60 5.57
CA VAL A 20 -2.10 3.39 5.91
C VAL A 20 -1.82 2.26 4.93
N ASP A 21 -1.74 1.03 5.48
CA ASP A 21 -1.88 -0.23 4.75
C ASP A 21 -3.23 -0.85 5.13
N THR A 22 -4.14 -0.95 4.17
CA THR A 22 -5.51 -1.43 4.39
C THR A 22 -5.66 -2.95 4.32
N ALA A 23 -4.59 -3.67 4.00
CA ALA A 23 -4.48 -5.12 3.99
C ALA A 23 -3.09 -5.50 4.52
N ALA A 24 -2.83 -5.10 5.79
CA ALA A 24 -1.48 -4.95 6.32
C ALA A 24 -0.69 -6.25 6.41
N GLY A 25 -1.36 -7.40 6.49
CA GLY A 25 -0.68 -8.67 6.61
C GLY A 25 0.35 -8.63 7.75
N SER A 26 1.60 -8.97 7.44
CA SER A 26 2.73 -8.89 8.38
C SER A 26 3.32 -7.48 8.56
N CYS A 27 2.63 -6.43 8.11
CA CYS A 27 3.06 -5.03 8.24
C CYS A 27 4.31 -4.64 7.43
N GLY A 28 4.55 -5.29 6.29
CA GLY A 28 5.70 -4.97 5.46
C GLY A 28 5.74 -3.52 5.00
N PHE A 29 4.63 -2.96 4.50
CA PHE A 29 4.58 -1.57 4.06
C PHE A 29 4.74 -0.57 5.22
N THR A 30 4.14 -0.85 6.38
CA THR A 30 4.24 0.03 7.55
C THR A 30 5.67 0.10 8.07
N VAL A 31 6.31 -1.04 8.29
CA VAL A 31 7.71 -1.12 8.78
C VAL A 31 8.67 -0.43 7.82
N HIS A 32 8.57 -0.67 6.50
CA HIS A 32 9.45 -0.02 5.52
C HIS A 32 9.18 1.48 5.38
N THR A 33 7.94 1.94 5.60
CA THR A 33 7.62 3.37 5.66
C THR A 33 8.27 4.03 6.87
N ILE A 34 8.15 3.41 8.04
CA ILE A 34 8.78 3.91 9.27
C ILE A 34 10.29 4.01 9.07
N PHE A 35 10.94 2.95 8.55
CA PHE A 35 12.36 2.98 8.23
C PHE A 35 12.73 4.10 7.25
N LYS A 36 11.89 4.35 6.23
CA LYS A 36 12.11 5.44 5.27
C LYS A 36 12.07 6.81 5.92
N ILE A 37 11.17 7.01 6.88
CA ILE A 37 10.94 8.31 7.54
C ILE A 37 12.00 8.58 8.61
N THR A 38 12.38 7.55 9.41
CA THR A 38 13.30 7.69 10.54
C THR A 38 14.76 7.45 10.16
N GLY A 39 15.02 6.77 9.04
CA GLY A 39 16.38 6.43 8.59
C GLY A 39 17.02 5.23 9.30
N HIS A 40 16.40 4.68 10.33
CA HIS A 40 16.91 3.53 11.08
C HIS A 40 15.79 2.55 11.46
N LEU A 41 16.16 1.30 11.75
CA LEU A 41 15.30 0.35 12.43
C LEU A 41 15.37 0.62 13.94
N PHE A 42 14.27 0.43 14.64
CA PHE A 42 14.01 0.77 16.04
C PHE A 42 14.97 0.16 17.09
N GLN A 43 16.10 -0.38 16.71
CA GLN A 43 17.07 -1.00 17.64
C GLN A 43 17.79 0.01 18.54
N ASN A 44 17.62 1.31 18.32
CA ASN A 44 18.22 2.33 19.17
C ASN A 44 17.19 2.85 20.19
N THR A 45 17.56 2.80 21.45
CA THR A 45 16.80 3.30 22.60
C THR A 45 16.62 4.83 22.61
N ASP A 46 17.28 5.56 21.73
CA ASP A 46 17.31 7.01 21.66
C ASP A 46 16.49 7.56 20.47
N ILE A 47 15.24 7.11 20.33
CA ILE A 47 14.29 7.69 19.35
C ILE A 47 13.81 9.04 19.88
N SER A 48 13.96 10.11 19.10
CA SER A 48 13.47 11.44 19.45
C SER A 48 11.92 11.46 19.56
N GLU A 49 11.37 12.42 20.30
CA GLU A 49 9.90 12.56 20.41
C GLU A 49 9.27 12.85 19.04
N GLU A 50 9.94 13.60 18.16
CA GLU A 50 9.49 13.86 16.80
C GLU A 50 9.39 12.56 15.97
N GLU A 51 10.38 11.68 16.09
CA GLU A 51 10.34 10.36 15.42
C GLU A 51 9.22 9.49 15.95
N LYS A 52 8.98 9.49 17.27
CA LYS A 52 7.84 8.78 17.88
C LYS A 52 6.51 9.30 17.33
N GLU A 53 6.34 10.61 17.23
CA GLU A 53 5.15 11.20 16.63
C GLU A 53 4.95 10.79 15.16
N ASN A 54 6.03 10.73 14.38
CA ASN A 54 5.96 10.30 12.99
C ASN A 54 5.60 8.83 12.85
N VAL A 55 6.12 7.97 13.72
CA VAL A 55 5.75 6.54 13.79
C VAL A 55 4.26 6.37 14.09
N LEU A 56 3.71 7.19 14.98
CA LEU A 56 2.27 7.16 15.33
C LEU A 56 1.34 7.61 14.18
N LYS A 57 1.90 8.10 13.06
CA LYS A 57 1.13 8.43 11.85
C LYS A 57 1.05 7.28 10.84
N VAL A 58 1.70 6.15 11.14
CA VAL A 58 1.71 4.97 10.26
C VAL A 58 0.75 3.91 10.80
N PHE A 59 -0.20 3.47 9.96
CA PHE A 59 -1.30 2.58 10.32
C PHE A 59 -1.29 1.31 9.48
N GLY A 60 -1.63 0.19 10.10
CA GLY A 60 -1.95 -1.06 9.43
C GLY A 60 -3.32 -1.55 9.86
N ILE A 61 -4.13 -2.03 8.92
CA ILE A 61 -5.44 -2.61 9.23
C ILE A 61 -5.54 -3.96 8.53
N ASP A 62 -5.89 -4.99 9.27
CA ASP A 62 -6.16 -6.30 8.71
C ASP A 62 -7.35 -6.95 9.42
N PHE A 63 -8.03 -7.85 8.71
CA PHE A 63 -9.20 -8.50 9.23
C PHE A 63 -8.89 -9.84 9.94
N ASP A 64 -7.70 -10.41 9.67
CA ASP A 64 -7.25 -11.66 10.29
C ASP A 64 -6.56 -11.37 11.64
N GLU A 65 -7.23 -11.73 12.72
CA GLU A 65 -6.74 -11.48 14.07
C GLU A 65 -5.37 -12.13 14.34
N LYS A 66 -5.13 -13.32 13.82
CA LYS A 66 -3.84 -14.02 14.01
C LYS A 66 -2.70 -13.27 13.32
N VAL A 67 -2.97 -12.78 12.11
CA VAL A 67 -2.01 -11.99 11.34
C VAL A 67 -1.74 -10.67 12.04
N VAL A 68 -2.77 -9.98 12.54
CA VAL A 68 -2.63 -8.73 13.31
C VAL A 68 -1.79 -8.94 14.58
N ARG A 69 -2.01 -10.03 15.31
CA ARG A 69 -1.19 -10.35 16.51
C ARG A 69 0.28 -10.54 16.17
N VAL A 70 0.58 -11.28 15.10
CA VAL A 70 1.96 -11.45 14.61
C VAL A 70 2.55 -10.11 14.18
N ALA A 71 1.81 -9.31 13.42
CA ALA A 71 2.24 -7.99 12.98
C ALA A 71 2.57 -7.05 14.15
N ARG A 72 1.72 -7.01 15.16
CA ARG A 72 1.94 -6.21 16.39
C ARG A 72 3.19 -6.68 17.13
N THR A 73 3.39 -8.00 17.24
CA THR A 73 4.59 -8.56 17.87
C THR A 73 5.86 -8.18 17.10
N LEU A 74 5.83 -8.26 15.77
CA LEU A 74 6.97 -7.86 14.93
C LEU A 74 7.29 -6.36 15.08
N ASN A 75 6.26 -5.51 15.10
CA ASN A 75 6.45 -4.08 15.31
C ASN A 75 6.99 -3.78 16.73
N LEU A 76 6.49 -4.48 17.75
CA LEU A 76 7.01 -4.36 19.12
C LEU A 76 8.50 -4.74 19.19
N ILE A 77 8.88 -5.85 18.56
CA ILE A 77 10.30 -6.30 18.48
C ILE A 77 11.12 -5.26 17.69
N ALA A 78 10.55 -4.64 16.68
CA ALA A 78 11.19 -3.57 15.91
C ALA A 78 11.29 -2.24 16.68
N GLY A 79 10.74 -2.15 17.92
CA GLY A 79 10.83 -0.97 18.80
C GLY A 79 9.62 -0.03 18.74
N ASP A 80 8.58 -0.37 17.96
CA ASP A 80 7.32 0.37 17.96
C ASP A 80 6.36 -0.14 19.06
N GLY A 81 6.54 0.35 20.29
CA GLY A 81 5.68 -0.02 21.43
C GLY A 81 4.24 0.48 21.35
N ASN A 82 3.90 1.35 20.39
CA ASN A 82 2.59 2.00 20.25
C ASN A 82 1.91 1.74 18.89
N THR A 83 2.13 0.57 18.36
CA THR A 83 1.72 0.12 17.02
C THR A 83 0.26 0.43 16.68
N ASN A 84 0.01 1.16 15.61
CA ASN A 84 -1.31 1.40 15.05
C ASN A 84 -1.73 0.27 14.08
N VAL A 85 -1.54 -0.99 14.47
CA VAL A 85 -2.06 -2.15 13.72
C VAL A 85 -3.37 -2.57 14.35
N LEU A 86 -4.46 -2.46 13.58
CA LEU A 86 -5.83 -2.64 14.05
C LEU A 86 -6.46 -3.90 13.43
N HIS A 87 -7.14 -4.68 14.26
CA HIS A 87 -7.96 -5.81 13.81
C HIS A 87 -9.36 -5.31 13.44
N LEU A 88 -9.59 -5.02 12.14
CA LEU A 88 -10.86 -4.51 11.61
C LEU A 88 -11.08 -5.03 10.18
N ASN A 89 -12.34 -5.33 9.83
CA ASN A 89 -12.69 -5.67 8.47
C ASN A 89 -12.90 -4.40 7.62
N ASN A 90 -11.92 -4.05 6.81
CA ASN A 90 -11.98 -2.84 5.98
C ASN A 90 -13.14 -2.79 5.00
N LEU A 91 -13.59 -3.93 4.47
CA LEU A 91 -14.70 -3.96 3.52
C LEU A 91 -16.07 -3.85 4.21
N ASP A 92 -16.13 -4.12 5.51
CA ASP A 92 -17.38 -4.11 6.29
C ASP A 92 -17.37 -3.03 7.39
N TYR A 93 -16.99 -1.81 7.00
CA TYR A 93 -16.74 -0.70 7.92
C TYR A 93 -17.97 -0.27 8.75
N ASP A 94 -19.20 -0.52 8.31
CA ASP A 94 -20.41 -0.20 9.08
C ASP A 94 -20.52 -1.04 10.36
N ARG A 95 -19.89 -2.22 10.37
CA ARG A 95 -19.90 -3.11 11.53
C ARG A 95 -18.67 -2.93 12.44
N TRP A 96 -17.86 -1.93 12.21
CA TRP A 96 -16.74 -1.65 13.11
C TRP A 96 -17.24 -1.37 14.54
N ASN A 97 -18.38 -0.67 14.71
CA ASN A 97 -18.97 -0.44 16.02
C ASN A 97 -19.26 -1.73 16.80
N GLU A 98 -19.62 -2.82 16.11
CA GLU A 98 -19.84 -4.12 16.76
C GLU A 98 -18.52 -4.72 17.27
N THR A 99 -17.45 -4.59 16.49
CA THR A 99 -16.10 -5.07 16.84
C THR A 99 -15.51 -4.27 18.00
N ILE A 100 -15.59 -2.94 17.95
CA ILE A 100 -15.02 -2.05 18.95
C ILE A 100 -15.84 -1.99 20.26
N ALA A 101 -17.07 -2.50 20.29
CA ALA A 101 -17.85 -2.60 21.52
C ALA A 101 -17.26 -3.62 22.52
N SER A 102 -16.38 -4.51 22.09
CA SER A 102 -15.70 -5.46 22.96
C SER A 102 -14.67 -4.75 23.84
N ARG A 103 -14.76 -4.94 25.16
CA ARG A 103 -13.80 -4.40 26.12
C ARG A 103 -12.38 -4.90 25.85
N ASP A 104 -12.22 -6.21 25.61
CA ASP A 104 -10.93 -6.83 25.34
C ASP A 104 -10.30 -6.24 24.07
N TRP A 105 -11.12 -5.95 23.04
CA TRP A 105 -10.66 -5.30 21.83
C TRP A 105 -10.16 -3.86 22.12
N LEU A 106 -10.91 -3.10 22.91
CA LEU A 106 -10.53 -1.72 23.26
C LEU A 106 -9.26 -1.66 24.12
N GLU A 107 -9.06 -2.60 25.03
CA GLU A 107 -7.82 -2.69 25.82
C GLU A 107 -6.58 -2.86 24.93
N VAL A 108 -6.70 -3.60 23.82
CA VAL A 108 -5.59 -3.88 22.90
C VAL A 108 -5.42 -2.79 21.83
N TYR A 109 -6.52 -2.29 21.26
CA TYR A 109 -6.50 -1.48 20.05
C TYR A 109 -7.01 -0.04 20.24
N GLY A 110 -7.58 0.28 21.40
CA GLY A 110 -8.29 1.55 21.63
C GLY A 110 -7.44 2.80 21.41
N ALA A 111 -6.15 2.77 21.76
CA ALA A 111 -5.26 3.91 21.52
C ALA A 111 -5.06 4.17 20.02
N GLY A 112 -4.87 3.10 19.22
CA GLY A 112 -4.76 3.20 17.77
C GLY A 112 -6.08 3.61 17.10
N LEU A 113 -7.21 3.08 17.59
CA LEU A 113 -8.54 3.48 17.15
C LEU A 113 -8.78 4.97 17.33
N LYS A 114 -8.51 5.51 18.52
CA LYS A 114 -8.67 6.95 18.81
C LYS A 114 -7.88 7.84 17.84
N ARG A 115 -6.66 7.41 17.47
CA ARG A 115 -5.84 8.11 16.47
C ARG A 115 -6.46 8.00 15.07
N LEU A 116 -6.98 6.82 14.70
CA LEU A 116 -7.66 6.60 13.42
C LEU A 116 -8.92 7.46 13.31
N GLU A 117 -9.74 7.54 14.36
CA GLU A 117 -10.95 8.36 14.42
C GLU A 117 -10.68 9.86 14.25
N ALA A 118 -9.51 10.33 14.68
CA ALA A 118 -9.10 11.72 14.46
C ALA A 118 -8.91 12.06 12.96
N LEU A 119 -8.73 11.05 12.11
CA LEU A 119 -8.56 11.20 10.65
C LEU A 119 -9.88 11.02 9.87
N GLN A 120 -11.01 10.71 10.53
CA GLN A 120 -12.31 10.62 9.85
C GLN A 120 -12.71 11.96 9.25
N ARG A 121 -13.24 11.92 8.01
CA ARG A 121 -13.88 13.10 7.38
C ARG A 121 -15.27 13.37 7.96
N ASP A 122 -16.01 12.28 8.20
CA ASP A 122 -17.32 12.30 8.85
C ASP A 122 -17.24 11.46 10.12
N ARG A 123 -17.37 12.10 11.26
CA ARG A 123 -17.28 11.44 12.58
C ARG A 123 -18.42 10.45 12.84
N SER A 124 -19.48 10.49 12.04
CA SER A 124 -20.59 9.53 12.13
C SER A 124 -20.32 8.22 11.38
N SER A 125 -19.22 8.14 10.60
CA SER A 125 -18.97 7.03 9.69
C SER A 125 -17.50 6.66 9.58
N TYR A 126 -17.22 5.36 9.57
CA TYR A 126 -15.88 4.83 9.23
C TYR A 126 -15.66 4.66 7.72
N LYS A 127 -16.45 5.36 6.89
CA LYS A 127 -16.33 5.28 5.44
C LYS A 127 -15.08 6.01 4.93
N GLU A 128 -14.89 7.27 5.30
CA GLU A 128 -13.88 8.14 4.71
C GLU A 128 -12.88 8.68 5.74
N PHE A 129 -11.61 8.73 5.32
CA PHE A 129 -10.48 9.19 6.12
C PHE A 129 -9.60 10.19 5.35
N ASN A 130 -8.60 10.75 6.04
CA ASN A 130 -7.68 11.77 5.50
C ASN A 130 -6.21 11.31 5.54
N PHE A 131 -5.90 10.16 4.93
CA PHE A 131 -4.52 9.70 4.80
C PHE A 131 -3.81 10.35 3.60
N ASP A 132 -2.55 10.67 3.78
CA ASP A 132 -1.67 11.23 2.73
C ASP A 132 -1.18 10.16 1.77
N VAL A 133 -0.80 9.01 2.32
CA VAL A 133 -0.19 7.90 1.59
C VAL A 133 -0.91 6.61 1.93
N LEU A 134 -1.17 5.80 0.91
CA LEU A 134 -1.68 4.46 1.08
C LEU A 134 -0.84 3.46 0.28
N MET A 135 -0.46 2.36 0.91
CA MET A 135 0.14 1.23 0.22
C MET A 135 -0.57 -0.04 0.66
N ALA A 136 -0.99 -0.87 -0.30
CA ALA A 136 -1.70 -2.10 0.04
C ALA A 136 -1.44 -3.22 -0.98
N ASN A 137 -1.44 -4.44 -0.47
CA ASN A 137 -1.46 -5.66 -1.26
C ASN A 137 -2.69 -6.49 -0.86
N PRO A 138 -3.90 -6.11 -1.34
CA PRO A 138 -5.12 -6.77 -0.97
C PRO A 138 -5.17 -8.23 -1.48
N PRO A 139 -5.97 -9.11 -0.87
CA PRO A 139 -6.11 -10.48 -1.32
C PRO A 139 -6.66 -10.54 -2.75
N PHE A 140 -5.98 -11.29 -3.64
CA PHE A 140 -6.35 -11.41 -5.06
C PHE A 140 -7.47 -12.40 -5.31
N ALA A 141 -7.72 -13.31 -4.38
CA ALA A 141 -8.71 -14.37 -4.50
C ALA A 141 -9.88 -14.17 -3.54
N GLY A 142 -11.00 -14.73 -3.95
CA GLY A 142 -12.24 -14.74 -3.19
C GLY A 142 -13.19 -13.61 -3.57
N ASP A 143 -14.46 -13.97 -3.64
CA ASP A 143 -15.56 -13.03 -3.92
C ASP A 143 -16.30 -12.70 -2.64
N ILE A 144 -16.70 -11.45 -2.50
CA ILE A 144 -17.72 -11.03 -1.55
C ILE A 144 -19.08 -11.31 -2.16
N LYS A 145 -19.94 -12.01 -1.41
CA LYS A 145 -21.32 -12.36 -1.80
C LYS A 145 -22.36 -11.72 -0.89
N GLU A 146 -21.93 -11.16 0.22
CA GLU A 146 -22.78 -10.46 1.16
C GLU A 146 -23.31 -9.16 0.54
N SER A 147 -24.59 -9.16 0.20
CA SER A 147 -25.25 -8.01 -0.45
C SER A 147 -25.09 -6.72 0.35
N ARG A 148 -25.17 -6.79 1.69
CA ARG A 148 -24.97 -5.63 2.57
C ARG A 148 -23.59 -4.98 2.43
N ILE A 149 -22.53 -5.75 2.10
CA ILE A 149 -21.18 -5.21 1.83
C ILE A 149 -21.14 -4.63 0.41
N ILE A 150 -21.61 -5.40 -0.58
CA ILE A 150 -21.58 -5.01 -1.99
C ILE A 150 -22.29 -3.68 -2.22
N HIS A 151 -23.46 -3.47 -1.59
CA HIS A 151 -24.29 -2.27 -1.77
C HIS A 151 -23.64 -0.96 -1.26
N LYS A 152 -22.56 -1.04 -0.50
CA LYS A 152 -21.83 0.13 0.03
C LYS A 152 -20.86 0.74 -0.99
N TYR A 153 -20.57 0.02 -2.06
CA TYR A 153 -19.53 0.36 -3.03
C TYR A 153 -20.12 0.60 -4.42
N ASP A 154 -19.69 1.66 -5.09
CA ASP A 154 -20.07 1.96 -6.47
C ASP A 154 -19.65 0.81 -7.40
N LEU A 155 -18.44 0.23 -7.19
CA LEU A 155 -17.96 -0.92 -7.94
C LEU A 155 -18.75 -2.22 -7.66
N GLY A 156 -19.64 -2.20 -6.67
CA GLY A 156 -20.62 -3.24 -6.37
C GLY A 156 -21.82 -3.26 -7.34
N TYR A 157 -21.96 -2.25 -8.20
CA TYR A 157 -23.06 -2.13 -9.16
C TYR A 157 -22.60 -2.36 -10.60
N ASN A 158 -23.51 -2.78 -11.45
CA ASN A 158 -23.26 -2.89 -12.89
C ASN A 158 -23.67 -1.58 -13.61
N GLU A 159 -23.42 -1.50 -14.92
CA GLU A 159 -23.73 -0.34 -15.76
C GLU A 159 -25.21 0.08 -15.75
N LYS A 160 -26.12 -0.85 -15.41
CA LYS A 160 -27.57 -0.60 -15.28
C LYS A 160 -27.96 -0.20 -13.84
N ASN A 161 -26.98 0.14 -13.02
CA ASN A 161 -27.16 0.48 -11.60
C ASN A 161 -27.88 -0.63 -10.80
N LYS A 162 -27.66 -1.90 -11.17
CA LYS A 162 -28.16 -3.05 -10.42
C LYS A 162 -27.01 -3.64 -9.60
N PRO A 163 -27.24 -4.00 -8.32
CA PRO A 163 -26.22 -4.62 -7.51
C PRO A 163 -25.80 -5.96 -8.10
N LYS A 164 -24.49 -6.20 -8.06
CA LYS A 164 -23.89 -7.48 -8.43
C LYS A 164 -24.15 -8.52 -7.34
N THR A 165 -24.29 -9.77 -7.71
CA THR A 165 -24.47 -10.89 -6.76
C THR A 165 -23.16 -11.32 -6.11
N LYS A 166 -22.02 -10.99 -6.73
CA LYS A 166 -20.67 -11.22 -6.23
C LYS A 166 -19.69 -10.22 -6.82
N VAL A 167 -18.69 -9.85 -6.05
CA VAL A 167 -17.61 -8.94 -6.48
C VAL A 167 -16.28 -9.44 -5.90
N GLY A 168 -15.22 -9.41 -6.68
CA GLY A 168 -13.88 -9.74 -6.21
C GLY A 168 -13.45 -8.81 -5.06
N ARG A 169 -12.80 -9.37 -4.05
CA ARG A 169 -12.31 -8.60 -2.90
C ARG A 169 -11.38 -7.46 -3.33
N ASP A 170 -10.45 -7.74 -4.21
CA ASP A 170 -9.50 -6.76 -4.75
C ASP A 170 -10.19 -5.57 -5.42
N ILE A 171 -11.35 -5.79 -6.08
CA ILE A 171 -12.14 -4.72 -6.70
C ILE A 171 -12.73 -3.80 -5.64
N LEU A 172 -13.33 -4.34 -4.58
CA LEU A 172 -13.87 -3.52 -3.50
C LEU A 172 -12.77 -2.79 -2.72
N PHE A 173 -11.58 -3.40 -2.59
CA PHE A 173 -10.42 -2.73 -1.99
C PHE A 173 -9.96 -1.52 -2.81
N ILE A 174 -10.11 -1.51 -4.14
CA ILE A 174 -9.79 -0.32 -4.95
C ILE A 174 -10.60 0.87 -4.46
N GLU A 175 -11.92 0.75 -4.38
CA GLU A 175 -12.79 1.82 -3.91
C GLU A 175 -12.55 2.14 -2.43
N ARG A 176 -12.41 1.13 -1.58
CA ARG A 176 -12.12 1.32 -0.17
C ARG A 176 -10.83 2.12 0.06
N ASN A 177 -9.80 1.86 -0.72
CA ASN A 177 -8.53 2.60 -0.67
C ASN A 177 -8.73 4.08 -1.03
N PHE A 178 -9.55 4.40 -2.03
CA PHE A 178 -9.91 5.79 -2.32
C PHE A 178 -10.63 6.49 -1.17
N ASN A 179 -11.42 5.75 -0.40
CA ASN A 179 -12.11 6.31 0.77
C ASN A 179 -11.15 6.64 1.93
N PHE A 180 -10.03 5.95 2.02
CA PHE A 180 -8.97 6.28 2.99
C PHE A 180 -8.15 7.50 2.60
N LEU A 181 -7.94 7.76 1.30
CA LEU A 181 -7.10 8.85 0.84
C LEU A 181 -7.81 10.22 0.92
N LYS A 182 -7.11 11.22 1.45
CA LYS A 182 -7.50 12.61 1.31
C LYS A 182 -7.42 13.09 -0.15
N PRO A 183 -8.05 14.21 -0.53
CA PRO A 183 -7.79 14.85 -1.81
C PRO A 183 -6.30 15.13 -2.00
N GLY A 184 -5.75 14.86 -3.19
CA GLY A 184 -4.32 14.97 -3.47
C GLY A 184 -3.41 13.90 -2.85
N GLY A 185 -3.95 13.02 -2.02
CA GLY A 185 -3.24 11.87 -1.46
C GLY A 185 -2.85 10.86 -2.55
N ARG A 186 -1.81 10.06 -2.29
CA ARG A 186 -1.25 9.12 -3.25
C ARG A 186 -1.24 7.69 -2.75
N MET A 187 -1.34 6.72 -3.66
CA MET A 187 -1.31 5.32 -3.28
C MET A 187 -0.56 4.42 -4.26
N ALA A 188 -0.10 3.28 -3.74
CA ALA A 188 0.33 2.13 -4.52
C ALA A 188 -0.48 0.91 -4.11
N VAL A 189 -1.09 0.25 -5.08
CA VAL A 189 -1.88 -0.96 -4.83
C VAL A 189 -1.45 -2.08 -5.77
N VAL A 190 -1.23 -3.28 -5.19
CA VAL A 190 -0.90 -4.47 -5.96
C VAL A 190 -2.20 -5.12 -6.41
N LEU A 191 -2.34 -5.35 -7.72
CA LEU A 191 -3.55 -5.91 -8.32
C LEU A 191 -3.22 -7.02 -9.31
N PRO A 192 -4.11 -7.99 -9.51
CA PRO A 192 -3.99 -8.95 -10.61
C PRO A 192 -3.92 -8.24 -11.97
N GLN A 193 -3.05 -8.72 -12.86
CA GLN A 193 -2.85 -8.11 -14.18
C GLN A 193 -4.14 -8.02 -14.99
N GLY A 194 -5.08 -8.95 -14.79
CA GLY A 194 -6.38 -8.94 -15.46
C GLY A 194 -7.16 -7.63 -15.28
N ARG A 195 -6.99 -6.92 -14.15
CA ARG A 195 -7.67 -5.64 -13.90
C ARG A 195 -7.25 -4.55 -14.88
N PHE A 196 -6.05 -4.67 -15.46
CA PHE A 196 -5.50 -3.70 -16.39
C PHE A 196 -5.85 -3.98 -17.84
N ASN A 197 -6.03 -5.24 -18.24
CA ASN A 197 -6.16 -5.63 -19.65
C ASN A 197 -7.47 -6.36 -20.02
N ASN A 198 -8.21 -6.93 -19.07
CA ASN A 198 -9.49 -7.56 -19.40
C ASN A 198 -10.53 -6.53 -19.84
N THR A 199 -11.24 -6.82 -20.92
CA THR A 199 -12.34 -5.96 -21.42
C THR A 199 -13.46 -5.83 -20.39
N SER A 200 -13.81 -6.91 -19.69
CA SER A 200 -14.83 -6.93 -18.65
C SER A 200 -14.51 -6.03 -17.45
N ASP A 201 -13.25 -5.67 -17.25
CA ASP A 201 -12.79 -4.84 -16.13
C ASP A 201 -12.63 -3.36 -16.53
N LYS A 202 -13.09 -2.96 -17.72
CA LYS A 202 -13.06 -1.55 -18.19
C LYS A 202 -13.70 -0.59 -17.19
N TYR A 203 -14.84 -0.97 -16.61
CA TYR A 203 -15.55 -0.16 -15.61
C TYR A 203 -14.71 0.19 -14.38
N ILE A 204 -13.76 -0.69 -13.99
CA ILE A 204 -12.82 -0.44 -12.89
C ILE A 204 -11.82 0.64 -13.30
N ARG A 205 -11.28 0.55 -14.51
CA ARG A 205 -10.34 1.55 -15.04
C ARG A 205 -10.99 2.91 -15.23
N ASP A 206 -12.24 2.93 -15.71
CA ASP A 206 -13.05 4.16 -15.84
C ASP A 206 -13.31 4.79 -14.44
N TYR A 207 -13.65 3.98 -13.45
CA TYR A 207 -13.81 4.44 -12.06
C TYR A 207 -12.51 5.06 -11.52
N ILE A 208 -11.37 4.40 -11.72
CA ILE A 208 -10.06 4.88 -11.26
C ILE A 208 -9.73 6.23 -11.93
N SER A 209 -9.83 6.33 -13.25
CA SER A 209 -9.48 7.55 -13.99
C SER A 209 -10.33 8.75 -13.61
N GLN A 210 -11.60 8.53 -13.22
CA GLN A 210 -12.47 9.59 -12.70
C GLN A 210 -12.02 10.12 -11.33
N LYS A 211 -11.38 9.28 -10.50
CA LYS A 211 -11.03 9.60 -9.11
C LYS A 211 -9.58 10.07 -8.94
N ALA A 212 -8.68 9.67 -9.86
CA ALA A 212 -7.25 9.91 -9.68
C ALA A 212 -6.49 10.03 -11.01
N ARG A 213 -5.34 10.71 -10.94
CA ARG A 213 -4.28 10.63 -11.93
C ARG A 213 -3.56 9.29 -11.78
N ILE A 214 -3.41 8.55 -12.87
CA ILE A 214 -2.55 7.37 -12.90
C ILE A 214 -1.11 7.86 -13.04
N LEU A 215 -0.27 7.57 -12.05
CA LEU A 215 1.13 7.97 -12.05
C LEU A 215 1.99 6.93 -12.76
N ALA A 216 1.80 5.66 -12.40
CA ALA A 216 2.56 4.56 -12.99
C ALA A 216 1.79 3.24 -12.96
N VAL A 217 2.15 2.36 -13.89
CA VAL A 217 1.80 0.94 -13.87
C VAL A 217 3.08 0.13 -14.02
N VAL A 218 3.40 -0.67 -12.99
CA VAL A 218 4.57 -1.53 -12.97
C VAL A 218 4.13 -2.99 -13.02
N GLY A 219 4.32 -3.64 -14.17
CA GLY A 219 4.09 -5.08 -14.32
C GLY A 219 5.15 -5.88 -13.57
N LEU A 220 4.74 -6.76 -12.67
CA LEU A 220 5.65 -7.60 -11.90
C LEU A 220 5.93 -8.92 -12.61
N ASN A 221 7.13 -9.47 -12.42
CA ASN A 221 7.46 -10.81 -12.88
C ASN A 221 6.57 -11.85 -12.21
N VAL A 222 6.20 -12.92 -12.94
CA VAL A 222 5.30 -13.98 -12.47
C VAL A 222 5.81 -14.70 -11.21
N ASN A 223 7.12 -14.72 -10.99
CA ASN A 223 7.74 -15.37 -9.84
C ASN A 223 7.74 -14.49 -8.56
N THR A 224 7.35 -13.21 -8.67
CA THR A 224 7.46 -12.24 -7.55
C THR A 224 6.80 -12.73 -6.26
N PHE A 225 5.62 -13.33 -6.35
CA PHE A 225 4.86 -13.80 -5.18
C PHE A 225 4.90 -15.32 -4.97
N LYS A 226 5.71 -16.06 -5.73
CA LYS A 226 5.93 -17.47 -5.45
C LYS A 226 6.66 -17.66 -4.10
N PRO A 227 6.44 -18.78 -3.40
CA PRO A 227 5.54 -19.89 -3.74
C PRO A 227 4.05 -19.63 -3.42
N HIS A 228 3.69 -18.47 -2.83
CA HIS A 228 2.34 -18.21 -2.32
C HIS A 228 1.27 -18.14 -3.43
N THR A 229 1.62 -17.55 -4.57
CA THR A 229 0.73 -17.48 -5.76
C THR A 229 1.53 -17.37 -7.05
N GLY A 230 0.99 -17.97 -8.12
CA GLY A 230 1.46 -17.80 -9.49
C GLY A 230 0.69 -16.71 -10.27
N THR A 231 -0.19 -15.96 -9.61
CA THR A 231 -0.95 -14.90 -10.25
C THR A 231 -0.01 -13.79 -10.71
N LYS A 232 -0.04 -13.47 -12.01
CA LYS A 232 0.69 -12.31 -12.53
C LYS A 232 0.01 -11.04 -12.08
N THR A 233 0.79 -10.14 -11.51
CA THR A 233 0.31 -8.92 -10.86
C THR A 233 1.00 -7.69 -11.42
N SER A 234 0.42 -6.54 -11.17
CA SER A 234 1.03 -5.22 -11.41
C SER A 234 0.79 -4.32 -10.22
N VAL A 235 1.67 -3.36 -10.01
CA VAL A 235 1.47 -2.29 -9.03
C VAL A 235 0.94 -1.07 -9.76
N LEU A 236 -0.19 -0.55 -9.28
CA LEU A 236 -0.81 0.67 -9.75
C LEU A 236 -0.47 1.82 -8.80
N PHE A 237 0.11 2.89 -9.34
CA PHE A 237 0.43 4.10 -8.60
C PHE A 237 -0.50 5.22 -9.02
N LEU A 238 -1.13 5.85 -8.05
CA LEU A 238 -2.18 6.87 -8.26
C LEU A 238 -1.96 8.08 -7.38
N GLN A 239 -2.47 9.25 -7.82
CA GLN A 239 -2.69 10.42 -6.98
C GLN A 239 -4.13 10.88 -7.14
N LYS A 240 -4.86 11.00 -6.03
CA LYS A 240 -6.27 11.43 -6.04
C LYS A 240 -6.38 12.86 -6.54
N TRP A 241 -7.36 13.13 -7.41
CA TRP A 241 -7.59 14.48 -7.94
C TRP A 241 -7.88 15.46 -6.80
N ASN A 242 -7.33 16.66 -6.91
CA ASN A 242 -7.55 17.75 -5.96
C ASN A 242 -7.24 19.10 -6.57
N ASP A 243 -8.24 19.98 -6.61
CA ASP A 243 -8.12 21.35 -7.09
C ASP A 243 -8.05 22.39 -5.94
N ASP A 244 -8.19 21.93 -4.68
CA ASP A 244 -8.19 22.80 -3.50
C ASP A 244 -6.91 22.59 -2.66
N PRO A 245 -5.98 23.57 -2.63
CA PRO A 245 -4.75 23.47 -1.86
C PRO A 245 -4.96 23.47 -0.34
N GLN A 246 -6.15 23.83 0.15
CA GLN A 246 -6.44 23.86 1.59
C GLN A 246 -6.72 22.47 2.15
N VAL A 247 -7.21 21.55 1.32
CA VAL A 247 -7.58 20.19 1.76
C VAL A 247 -6.50 19.15 1.50
N GLY A 248 -5.49 19.47 0.67
CA GLY A 248 -4.39 18.55 0.38
C GLY A 248 -3.48 19.01 -0.76
N PRO A 249 -2.48 18.20 -1.12
CA PRO A 249 -1.60 18.49 -2.24
C PRO A 249 -2.38 18.67 -3.55
N LEU A 250 -2.02 19.67 -4.35
CA LEU A 250 -2.65 19.90 -5.64
C LEU A 250 -2.39 18.74 -6.60
N CYS A 251 -3.45 18.29 -7.25
CA CYS A 251 -3.46 17.34 -8.36
C CYS A 251 -4.67 17.67 -9.24
N ALA A 252 -4.58 18.77 -9.98
CA ALA A 252 -5.67 19.27 -10.80
C ALA A 252 -6.08 18.24 -11.86
N LYS A 253 -7.40 18.05 -12.02
CA LYS A 253 -7.92 17.11 -13.00
C LYS A 253 -7.59 17.59 -14.42
N THR A 254 -7.02 16.66 -15.21
CA THR A 254 -6.74 16.87 -16.63
C THR A 254 -7.06 15.60 -17.40
N ASP A 255 -7.41 15.75 -18.66
CA ASP A 255 -7.79 14.61 -19.52
C ASP A 255 -6.56 13.97 -20.20
N ASP A 256 -5.46 14.73 -20.33
CA ASP A 256 -4.22 14.25 -20.95
C ASP A 256 -3.02 14.49 -20.02
N TYR A 257 -2.31 13.43 -19.74
CA TYR A 257 -1.11 13.44 -18.89
C TYR A 257 -0.23 12.21 -19.13
N PRO A 258 1.08 12.32 -18.98
CA PRO A 258 1.97 11.19 -19.14
C PRO A 258 1.82 10.20 -17.99
N ILE A 259 1.94 8.91 -18.31
CA ILE A 259 1.92 7.78 -17.37
C ILE A 259 3.22 7.00 -17.51
N PHE A 260 3.87 6.70 -16.40
CA PHE A 260 5.07 5.87 -16.39
C PHE A 260 4.70 4.39 -16.48
N PHE A 261 5.26 3.68 -17.46
CA PHE A 261 5.09 2.23 -17.63
C PHE A 261 6.42 1.51 -17.50
N ALA A 262 6.43 0.43 -16.73
CA ALA A 262 7.57 -0.45 -16.63
C ALA A 262 7.12 -1.92 -16.45
N VAL A 263 8.00 -2.85 -16.82
CA VAL A 263 7.83 -4.28 -16.59
C VAL A 263 9.08 -4.82 -15.94
N SER A 264 8.93 -5.49 -14.81
CA SER A 264 10.01 -6.19 -14.13
C SER A 264 10.26 -7.53 -14.81
N GLU A 265 11.48 -7.72 -15.28
CA GLU A 265 11.95 -8.98 -15.87
C GLU A 265 12.59 -9.89 -14.83
N LYS A 266 13.16 -9.32 -13.76
CA LYS A 266 13.90 -10.03 -12.71
C LYS A 266 13.21 -9.86 -11.35
N SER A 267 12.52 -10.91 -10.91
CA SER A 267 11.83 -10.89 -9.59
C SER A 267 12.76 -11.09 -8.39
N GLY A 268 13.99 -11.54 -8.62
CA GLY A 268 14.83 -12.04 -7.54
C GLY A 268 14.46 -13.44 -7.05
N LYS A 269 13.58 -14.13 -7.77
CA LYS A 269 13.15 -15.50 -7.49
C LYS A 269 13.14 -16.35 -8.75
N ASP A 270 13.40 -17.63 -8.56
CA ASP A 270 13.28 -18.63 -9.63
C ASP A 270 11.84 -19.16 -9.76
N ASN A 271 11.67 -20.19 -10.60
CA ASN A 271 10.35 -20.79 -10.87
C ASN A 271 9.78 -21.56 -9.66
N SER A 272 10.61 -21.97 -8.70
CA SER A 272 10.19 -22.63 -7.46
C SER A 272 9.81 -21.62 -6.37
N GLY A 273 10.26 -20.37 -6.52
CA GLY A 273 10.06 -19.30 -5.54
C GLY A 273 11.27 -19.08 -4.61
N ASP A 274 12.39 -19.76 -4.90
CA ASP A 274 13.63 -19.59 -4.17
C ASP A 274 14.36 -18.32 -4.60
N TYR A 275 15.11 -17.69 -3.67
CA TYR A 275 15.83 -16.47 -3.97
C TYR A 275 17.02 -16.69 -4.89
N VAL A 276 17.15 -15.84 -5.90
CA VAL A 276 18.29 -15.78 -6.82
C VAL A 276 19.21 -14.65 -6.37
N PHE A 277 20.40 -15.03 -5.85
CA PHE A 277 21.37 -14.05 -5.36
C PHE A 277 22.33 -13.61 -6.46
N VAL A 278 22.73 -12.34 -6.40
CA VAL A 278 23.83 -11.81 -7.22
C VAL A 278 25.13 -12.46 -6.75
N LYS A 279 25.96 -12.89 -7.69
CA LYS A 279 27.28 -13.46 -7.40
C LYS A 279 28.39 -12.43 -7.55
N ASN A 280 29.36 -12.46 -6.67
CA ASN A 280 30.61 -11.71 -6.79
C ASN A 280 31.58 -12.41 -7.77
N GLY A 281 32.72 -11.79 -8.05
CA GLY A 281 33.75 -12.34 -8.96
C GLY A 281 34.31 -13.72 -8.56
N ALA A 282 34.11 -14.15 -7.33
CA ALA A 282 34.51 -15.48 -6.84
C ALA A 282 33.36 -16.51 -6.90
N GLY A 283 32.21 -16.16 -7.52
CA GLY A 283 31.04 -17.03 -7.65
C GLY A 283 30.21 -17.19 -6.36
N ARG A 284 30.54 -16.48 -5.28
CA ARG A 284 29.81 -16.48 -4.02
C ARG A 284 28.70 -15.40 -4.01
N PRO A 285 27.63 -15.53 -3.19
CA PRO A 285 26.65 -14.46 -3.05
C PRO A 285 27.30 -13.13 -2.68
N LYS A 286 26.96 -12.06 -3.39
CA LYS A 286 27.37 -10.69 -3.06
C LYS A 286 26.67 -10.27 -1.76
N LEU A 287 27.39 -9.65 -0.84
CA LEU A 287 26.84 -9.05 0.37
C LEU A 287 26.70 -7.54 0.20
N ASP A 288 25.65 -6.98 0.78
CA ASP A 288 25.48 -5.53 0.91
C ASP A 288 26.33 -4.96 2.08
N LYS A 289 26.27 -3.65 2.28
CA LYS A 289 27.01 -2.94 3.36
C LYS A 289 26.61 -3.39 4.78
N ARG A 290 25.47 -4.09 4.92
CA ARG A 290 24.96 -4.62 6.19
C ARG A 290 25.22 -6.11 6.36
N GLY A 291 25.92 -6.73 5.38
CA GLY A 291 26.23 -8.16 5.40
C GLY A 291 25.10 -9.06 4.90
N HIS A 292 24.02 -8.51 4.29
CA HIS A 292 22.95 -9.32 3.72
C HIS A 292 23.26 -9.71 2.28
N MET A 293 22.83 -10.90 1.88
CA MET A 293 22.96 -11.36 0.50
C MET A 293 22.09 -10.53 -0.44
N VAL A 294 22.68 -9.98 -1.50
CA VAL A 294 22.00 -9.17 -2.50
C VAL A 294 21.20 -10.07 -3.43
N ILE A 295 19.90 -9.88 -3.45
CA ILE A 295 18.96 -10.59 -4.33
C ILE A 295 18.92 -9.90 -5.70
N GLY A 296 19.04 -10.67 -6.78
CA GLY A 296 19.11 -10.17 -8.15
C GLY A 296 17.73 -9.80 -8.71
N HIS A 297 17.32 -8.56 -8.55
CA HIS A 297 16.06 -8.00 -9.10
C HIS A 297 16.30 -6.68 -9.83
N ASP A 298 15.27 -6.17 -10.54
CA ASP A 298 15.30 -4.92 -11.31
C ASP A 298 14.34 -3.85 -10.79
N LEU A 299 13.75 -4.05 -9.61
CA LEU A 299 12.75 -3.13 -9.06
C LEU A 299 13.36 -1.85 -8.48
N HIS A 300 14.55 -1.92 -7.90
CA HIS A 300 15.32 -0.79 -7.37
C HIS A 300 16.81 -1.14 -7.27
N ASN A 301 17.67 -0.14 -7.07
CA ASN A 301 19.12 -0.30 -7.07
C ASN A 301 19.73 -0.85 -5.78
N HIS A 302 18.93 -1.21 -4.79
CA HIS A 302 19.38 -1.78 -3.51
C HIS A 302 20.52 -0.97 -2.87
N ASP A 303 20.28 0.35 -2.71
CA ASP A 303 21.23 1.33 -2.15
C ASP A 303 22.59 1.38 -2.89
N GLY A 304 22.57 1.17 -4.20
CA GLY A 304 23.73 1.21 -5.09
C GLY A 304 24.42 -0.16 -5.28
N GLU A 305 23.92 -1.23 -4.68
CA GLU A 305 24.46 -2.58 -4.87
C GLU A 305 24.06 -3.22 -6.21
N LEU A 306 23.00 -2.71 -6.84
CA LEU A 306 22.50 -3.05 -8.17
C LEU A 306 22.49 -1.81 -9.06
N PRO A 307 22.44 -1.97 -10.39
CA PRO A 307 22.13 -0.88 -11.30
C PRO A 307 20.76 -0.24 -10.97
N ASP A 308 20.57 1.01 -11.41
CA ASP A 308 19.30 1.71 -11.27
C ASP A 308 18.14 0.89 -11.86
N GLY A 309 17.16 0.63 -11.00
CA GLY A 309 15.98 -0.14 -11.32
C GLY A 309 14.79 0.72 -11.73
N ILE A 310 13.60 0.12 -11.65
CA ILE A 310 12.33 0.77 -11.99
C ILE A 310 12.06 1.97 -11.09
N ALA A 311 12.34 1.85 -9.78
CA ALA A 311 12.10 2.93 -8.83
C ALA A 311 12.91 4.18 -9.13
N GLU A 312 14.21 4.04 -9.40
CA GLU A 312 15.09 5.18 -9.71
C GLU A 312 14.71 5.87 -11.02
N LYS A 313 14.34 5.09 -12.05
CA LYS A 313 13.83 5.62 -13.32
C LYS A 313 12.52 6.38 -13.14
N PHE A 314 11.60 5.85 -12.33
CA PHE A 314 10.37 6.56 -11.97
C PHE A 314 10.67 7.86 -11.22
N ILE A 315 11.59 7.85 -10.26
CA ILE A 315 11.96 9.04 -9.50
C ILE A 315 12.50 10.15 -10.41
N ALA A 316 13.36 9.81 -11.35
CA ALA A 316 13.88 10.77 -12.34
C ALA A 316 12.74 11.36 -13.18
N TRP A 317 11.82 10.51 -13.67
CA TRP A 317 10.64 10.94 -14.41
C TRP A 317 9.69 11.77 -13.54
N ALA A 318 9.41 11.37 -12.30
CA ALA A 318 8.51 12.08 -11.39
C ALA A 318 9.01 13.52 -11.10
N LYS A 319 10.32 13.69 -10.98
CA LYS A 319 10.97 15.01 -10.83
C LYS A 319 10.84 15.83 -12.11
N SER A 320 11.04 15.24 -13.28
CA SER A 320 10.86 15.97 -14.56
C SER A 320 9.41 16.41 -14.80
N GLU A 321 8.44 15.59 -14.36
CA GLU A 321 7.01 15.91 -14.41
C GLU A 321 6.55 16.84 -13.29
N GLY A 322 7.43 17.19 -12.35
CA GLY A 322 7.13 18.09 -11.23
C GLY A 322 6.07 17.56 -10.27
N LEU A 323 6.01 16.24 -10.06
CA LEU A 323 5.06 15.65 -9.09
C LEU A 323 5.30 16.22 -7.69
N SER A 324 4.22 16.63 -7.01
CA SER A 324 4.27 17.42 -5.77
C SER A 324 5.07 16.77 -4.63
N PHE A 325 5.08 15.46 -4.56
CA PHE A 325 5.78 14.69 -3.53
C PHE A 325 7.26 14.36 -3.88
N TRP A 326 7.72 14.82 -5.07
CA TRP A 326 9.11 14.75 -5.53
C TRP A 326 9.75 16.13 -5.77
N LYS A 327 9.05 17.19 -5.39
CA LYS A 327 9.59 18.57 -5.40
C LYS A 327 10.54 18.80 -4.25
#